data_57af76ab5fe17a718f5c00e3f049f462
#
_entry.id   57af76ab5fe17a718f5c00e3f049f462
#
_cell.length_a   1.000
_cell.length_b   1.000
_cell.length_c   1.000
_cell.angle_alpha   90.00
_cell.angle_beta   90.00
_cell.angle_gamma   90.00
#
_symmetry.space_group_name_H-M   'P 1'
#
loop_
_entity.id
_entity.type
_entity.pdbx_description
1 polymer ?
#
loop_
_entity_poly.entity_id
_entity_poly.type
_entity_poly.pdbx_seq_one_letter_code
_entity_poly.pdbx_strand_id
1 'polypeptide(L)'
;LGIITNISYAHSKNFKNIHQIAEAKSEIMNNIKENGSVVLNMDDYFYNYHKNVAFKKNLNVISFSIKNKSSMIKLIKTKKINNKYELIINVNGLLVSFYSQNNNKNTLYNILATLASINLYIDIKKLKKDVFLNFKIPGGRGDISKVKFKNKSFFLIDESYNSNPLSLKTAIENFNNIESKNSKKYLVLGDMLELGKHSIKQHKLISKIVNKTKINQVYVVGKYIKE
;
A
#
# COMPACT_ATOMS: atom_id res chain seq x y z
N LEU A 1 -19.78 3.81 7.02
CA LEU A 1 -18.44 3.23 7.02
C LEU A 1 -17.46 4.17 6.34
N GLY A 2 -16.35 4.49 6.98
CA GLY A 2 -15.18 5.17 6.40
C GLY A 2 -13.96 4.25 6.45
N ILE A 3 -12.99 4.47 5.54
CA ILE A 3 -11.74 3.70 5.50
C ILE A 3 -10.58 4.67 5.29
N ILE A 4 -9.58 4.63 6.20
CA ILE A 4 -8.32 5.37 6.04
C ILE A 4 -7.19 4.32 6.04
N THR A 5 -6.61 4.10 4.87
CA THR A 5 -5.58 3.05 4.68
C THR A 5 -4.19 3.50 5.08
N ASN A 6 -3.82 4.73 4.74
CA ASN A 6 -2.52 5.33 5.10
C ASN A 6 -2.54 6.85 4.93
N ILE A 7 -1.56 7.50 5.55
CA ILE A 7 -1.26 8.92 5.38
C ILE A 7 0.14 9.06 4.78
N SER A 8 0.24 9.81 3.69
CA SER A 8 1.51 10.11 3.02
C SER A 8 1.44 11.47 2.34
N TYR A 9 2.55 11.95 1.80
CA TYR A 9 2.61 13.20 1.01
C TYR A 9 1.97 13.03 -0.39
N ALA A 10 0.80 12.38 -0.47
CA ALA A 10 0.00 12.36 -1.69
C ALA A 10 -0.84 13.64 -1.75
N HIS A 11 -0.91 14.28 -2.93
CA HIS A 11 -1.67 15.53 -3.15
C HIS A 11 -1.32 16.65 -2.16
N SER A 12 -0.03 16.73 -1.79
CA SER A 12 0.42 17.61 -0.69
C SER A 12 0.65 19.07 -1.07
N LYS A 13 0.40 19.45 -2.33
CA LYS A 13 0.67 20.80 -2.86
C LYS A 13 0.09 21.92 -1.99
N ASN A 14 -1.14 21.73 -1.48
CA ASN A 14 -1.88 22.72 -0.73
C ASN A 14 -1.75 22.58 0.80
N PHE A 15 -0.97 21.63 1.29
CA PHE A 15 -0.81 21.38 2.72
C PHE A 15 0.55 21.86 3.24
N LYS A 16 0.57 22.43 4.44
CA LYS A 16 1.81 22.89 5.09
C LYS A 16 2.68 21.72 5.55
N ASN A 17 2.06 20.64 6.00
CA ASN A 17 2.73 19.46 6.54
C ASN A 17 1.82 18.23 6.47
N ILE A 18 2.36 17.07 6.86
CA ILE A 18 1.64 15.79 6.81
C ILE A 18 0.49 15.71 7.84
N HIS A 19 0.55 16.48 8.94
CA HIS A 19 -0.56 16.53 9.92
C HIS A 19 -1.82 17.12 9.30
N GLN A 20 -1.70 18.18 8.49
CA GLN A 20 -2.84 18.74 7.77
C GLN A 20 -3.46 17.75 6.77
N ILE A 21 -2.64 16.87 6.17
CA ILE A 21 -3.16 15.80 5.31
C ILE A 21 -3.94 14.77 6.14
N ALA A 22 -3.44 14.42 7.33
CA ALA A 22 -4.15 13.52 8.23
C ALA A 22 -5.48 14.13 8.71
N GLU A 23 -5.48 15.43 9.02
CA GLU A 23 -6.67 16.19 9.40
C GLU A 23 -7.71 16.20 8.27
N ALA A 24 -7.33 16.59 7.06
CA ALA A 24 -8.20 16.57 5.90
C ALA A 24 -8.78 15.17 5.60
N LYS A 25 -7.97 14.11 5.72
CA LYS A 25 -8.49 12.74 5.56
C LYS A 25 -9.43 12.31 6.68
N SER A 26 -9.29 12.87 7.88
CA SER A 26 -10.20 12.59 8.99
C SER A 26 -11.62 13.17 8.78
N GLU A 27 -11.77 14.13 7.87
CA GLU A 27 -13.07 14.72 7.51
C GLU A 27 -14.07 13.69 6.98
N ILE A 28 -13.61 12.56 6.42
CA ILE A 28 -14.49 11.44 6.03
C ILE A 28 -15.38 10.98 7.20
N MET A 29 -14.90 11.13 8.44
CA MET A 29 -15.63 10.73 9.64
C MET A 29 -16.80 11.69 9.96
N ASN A 30 -16.84 12.89 9.37
CA ASN A 30 -17.93 13.85 9.59
C ASN A 30 -19.27 13.35 9.01
N ASN A 31 -19.18 12.51 7.97
CA ASN A 31 -20.34 11.98 7.26
C ASN A 31 -20.68 10.53 7.65
N ILE A 32 -20.04 9.99 8.68
CA ILE A 32 -20.39 8.68 9.24
C ILE A 32 -21.46 8.89 10.32
N LYS A 33 -22.56 8.16 10.23
CA LYS A 33 -23.61 8.20 11.25
C LYS A 33 -23.05 7.80 12.61
N GLU A 34 -23.63 8.32 13.68
CA GLU A 34 -23.31 7.93 15.05
C GLU A 34 -23.37 6.40 15.21
N ASN A 35 -22.47 5.83 15.98
CA ASN A 35 -22.25 4.37 16.11
C ASN A 35 -21.85 3.68 14.81
N GLY A 36 -21.60 4.44 13.73
CA GLY A 36 -21.05 3.87 12.51
C GLY A 36 -19.58 3.46 12.69
N SER A 37 -18.95 2.91 11.66
CA SER A 37 -17.63 2.34 11.78
C SER A 37 -16.60 3.05 10.90
N VAL A 38 -15.35 3.12 11.38
CA VAL A 38 -14.19 3.54 10.61
C VAL A 38 -13.11 2.46 10.66
N VAL A 39 -12.59 2.10 9.49
CA VAL A 39 -11.48 1.13 9.33
C VAL A 39 -10.17 1.89 9.28
N LEU A 40 -9.24 1.57 10.18
CA LEU A 40 -7.97 2.27 10.36
C LEU A 40 -6.79 1.30 10.33
N ASN A 41 -5.72 1.71 9.63
CA ASN A 41 -4.45 0.98 9.62
C ASN A 41 -3.66 1.24 10.92
N MET A 42 -3.51 0.21 11.76
CA MET A 42 -2.79 0.33 13.04
C MET A 42 -1.26 0.47 12.86
N ASP A 43 -0.73 0.17 11.68
CA ASP A 43 0.68 0.37 11.35
C ASP A 43 0.98 1.79 10.82
N ASP A 44 -0.05 2.61 10.59
CA ASP A 44 0.12 4.00 10.15
C ASP A 44 0.50 4.92 11.32
N TYR A 45 1.40 5.87 11.06
CA TYR A 45 1.86 6.82 12.07
C TYR A 45 0.70 7.62 12.70
N PHE A 46 -0.34 7.94 11.92
CA PHE A 46 -1.51 8.71 12.37
C PHE A 46 -2.65 7.87 12.94
N TYR A 47 -2.44 6.57 13.16
CA TYR A 47 -3.47 5.70 13.73
C TYR A 47 -4.10 6.27 15.00
N ASN A 48 -3.28 6.64 16.00
CA ASN A 48 -3.78 7.16 17.27
C ASN A 48 -4.52 8.50 17.11
N TYR A 49 -4.06 9.36 16.19
CA TYR A 49 -4.77 10.60 15.86
C TYR A 49 -6.18 10.29 15.33
N HIS A 50 -6.29 9.46 14.30
CA HIS A 50 -7.58 9.10 13.71
C HIS A 50 -8.49 8.33 14.67
N LYS A 51 -7.92 7.46 15.51
CA LYS A 51 -8.65 6.76 16.58
C LYS A 51 -9.29 7.75 17.55
N ASN A 52 -8.54 8.78 17.97
CA ASN A 52 -9.06 9.81 18.88
C ASN A 52 -10.16 10.65 18.21
N VAL A 53 -10.01 10.98 16.91
CA VAL A 53 -11.07 11.67 16.15
C VAL A 53 -12.33 10.81 16.09
N ALA A 54 -12.19 9.51 15.83
CA ALA A 54 -13.30 8.57 15.79
C ALA A 54 -14.04 8.47 17.13
N PHE A 55 -13.31 8.39 18.26
CA PHE A 55 -13.93 8.36 19.59
C PHE A 55 -14.71 9.63 19.92
N LYS A 56 -14.19 10.81 19.56
CA LYS A 56 -14.91 12.08 19.76
C LYS A 56 -16.23 12.16 18.97
N LYS A 57 -16.39 11.32 17.97
CA LYS A 57 -17.58 11.24 17.09
C LYS A 57 -18.44 10.01 17.36
N ASN A 58 -18.22 9.31 18.47
CA ASN A 58 -18.92 8.09 18.82
C ASN A 58 -18.88 7.01 17.71
N LEU A 59 -17.73 6.87 17.01
CA LEU A 59 -17.55 5.91 15.95
C LEU A 59 -16.82 4.65 16.46
N ASN A 60 -17.21 3.50 15.94
CA ASN A 60 -16.54 2.22 16.17
C ASN A 60 -15.28 2.13 15.32
N VAL A 61 -14.13 1.87 15.96
CA VAL A 61 -12.84 1.72 15.25
C VAL A 61 -12.58 0.24 14.99
N ILE A 62 -12.40 -0.12 13.72
CA ILE A 62 -11.96 -1.44 13.28
C ILE A 62 -10.51 -1.30 12.80
N SER A 63 -9.59 -1.90 13.54
CA SER A 63 -8.17 -1.81 13.22
C SER A 63 -7.69 -2.99 12.38
N PHE A 64 -6.80 -2.73 11.43
CA PHE A 64 -6.08 -3.76 10.69
C PHE A 64 -4.57 -3.50 10.70
N SER A 65 -3.77 -4.58 10.58
CA SER A 65 -2.30 -4.47 10.64
C SER A 65 -1.60 -5.69 10.03
N ILE A 66 -0.42 -5.46 9.48
CA ILE A 66 0.54 -6.50 9.13
C ILE A 66 1.50 -6.77 10.30
N LYS A 67 1.86 -5.74 11.07
CA LYS A 67 2.91 -5.80 12.09
C LYS A 67 2.37 -5.91 13.51
N ASN A 68 1.31 -5.16 13.82
CA ASN A 68 0.80 -5.05 15.18
C ASN A 68 -0.14 -6.22 15.51
N LYS A 69 0.24 -6.99 16.54
CA LYS A 69 -0.51 -8.18 16.97
C LYS A 69 -1.80 -7.86 17.73
N SER A 70 -2.00 -6.63 18.18
CA SER A 70 -3.22 -6.23 18.92
C SER A 70 -4.35 -5.73 18.02
N SER A 71 -4.13 -5.62 16.68
CA SER A 71 -5.19 -5.22 15.77
C SER A 71 -6.30 -6.28 15.67
N MET A 72 -7.51 -5.83 15.40
CA MET A 72 -8.69 -6.69 15.23
C MET A 72 -8.54 -7.63 14.02
N ILE A 73 -8.04 -7.08 12.91
CA ILE A 73 -7.76 -7.83 11.69
C ILE A 73 -6.25 -7.80 11.49
N LYS A 74 -5.60 -8.97 11.54
CA LYS A 74 -4.13 -9.02 11.46
C LYS A 74 -3.62 -10.17 10.62
N LEU A 75 -2.58 -9.88 9.87
CA LEU A 75 -1.82 -10.91 9.18
C LEU A 75 -0.98 -11.70 10.21
N ILE A 76 -1.15 -13.02 10.24
CA ILE A 76 -0.38 -13.91 11.10
C ILE A 76 0.84 -14.42 10.36
N LYS A 77 0.64 -14.93 9.13
CA LYS A 77 1.71 -15.56 8.34
C LYS A 77 1.37 -15.54 6.86
N THR A 78 2.40 -15.49 6.04
CA THR A 78 2.32 -15.78 4.59
C THR A 78 3.13 -17.03 4.29
N LYS A 79 2.61 -17.92 3.45
CA LYS A 79 3.31 -19.10 2.94
C LYS A 79 3.26 -19.08 1.42
N LYS A 80 4.39 -19.29 0.75
CA LYS A 80 4.42 -19.50 -0.70
C LYS A 80 4.00 -20.94 -1.00
N ILE A 81 3.00 -21.10 -1.86
CA ILE A 81 2.49 -22.40 -2.31
C ILE A 81 2.45 -22.35 -3.84
N ASN A 82 3.39 -23.02 -4.49
CA ASN A 82 3.56 -22.97 -5.94
C ASN A 82 3.65 -21.49 -6.43
N ASN A 83 2.71 -21.08 -7.30
CA ASN A 83 2.69 -19.74 -7.90
C ASN A 83 1.78 -18.75 -7.15
N LYS A 84 1.36 -19.07 -5.92
CA LYS A 84 0.50 -18.21 -5.09
C LYS A 84 0.99 -18.16 -3.66
N TYR A 85 0.40 -17.26 -2.87
CA TYR A 85 0.65 -17.12 -1.44
C TYR A 85 -0.62 -17.46 -0.66
N GLU A 86 -0.49 -18.29 0.37
CA GLU A 86 -1.49 -18.46 1.39
C GLU A 86 -1.29 -17.42 2.49
N LEU A 87 -2.33 -16.65 2.77
CA LEU A 87 -2.36 -15.63 3.80
C LEU A 87 -3.18 -16.17 4.97
N ILE A 88 -2.53 -16.37 6.11
CA ILE A 88 -3.20 -16.75 7.36
C ILE A 88 -3.49 -15.46 8.11
N ILE A 89 -4.77 -15.18 8.33
CA ILE A 89 -5.26 -13.92 8.89
C ILE A 89 -6.12 -14.22 10.10
N ASN A 90 -5.93 -13.45 11.17
CA ASN A 90 -6.84 -13.45 12.30
C ASN A 90 -7.87 -12.31 12.11
N VAL A 91 -9.12 -12.66 12.14
CA VAL A 91 -10.27 -11.73 12.05
C VAL A 91 -11.06 -11.84 13.36
N ASN A 92 -10.86 -10.88 14.27
CA ASN A 92 -11.52 -10.86 15.59
C ASN A 92 -11.42 -12.18 16.37
N GLY A 93 -10.23 -12.80 16.40
CA GLY A 93 -10.01 -14.08 17.07
C GLY A 93 -10.19 -15.32 16.17
N LEU A 94 -10.88 -15.20 15.05
CA LEU A 94 -11.07 -16.28 14.09
C LEU A 94 -9.89 -16.37 13.13
N LEU A 95 -9.25 -17.52 13.01
CA LEU A 95 -8.22 -17.80 12.01
C LEU A 95 -8.88 -18.22 10.68
N VAL A 96 -8.55 -17.49 9.63
CA VAL A 96 -8.98 -17.77 8.25
C VAL A 96 -7.78 -17.79 7.32
N SER A 97 -7.90 -18.46 6.19
CA SER A 97 -6.87 -18.43 5.16
C SER A 97 -7.43 -18.05 3.79
N PHE A 98 -6.68 -17.21 3.08
CA PHE A 98 -7.00 -16.79 1.71
C PHE A 98 -5.77 -16.92 0.82
N TYR A 99 -5.98 -17.08 -0.47
CA TYR A 99 -4.92 -17.09 -1.46
C TYR A 99 -4.78 -15.73 -2.13
N SER A 100 -3.53 -15.33 -2.41
CA SER A 100 -3.18 -14.13 -3.18
C SER A 100 -2.12 -14.46 -4.21
N GLN A 101 -2.11 -13.75 -5.34
CA GLN A 101 -1.06 -13.91 -6.36
C GLN A 101 0.29 -13.34 -5.90
N ASN A 102 0.29 -12.36 -5.01
CA ASN A 102 1.50 -11.76 -4.46
C ASN A 102 1.35 -11.46 -2.97
N ASN A 103 2.48 -11.18 -2.32
CA ASN A 103 2.56 -10.84 -0.90
C ASN A 103 3.19 -9.46 -0.66
N ASN A 104 3.13 -8.56 -1.65
CA ASN A 104 3.63 -7.21 -1.43
C ASN A 104 2.78 -6.46 -0.40
N LYS A 105 3.40 -5.52 0.31
CA LYS A 105 2.75 -4.80 1.43
C LYS A 105 1.45 -4.12 1.03
N ASN A 106 1.38 -3.52 -0.15
CA ASN A 106 0.18 -2.81 -0.60
C ASN A 106 -1.00 -3.77 -0.79
N THR A 107 -0.77 -4.91 -1.44
CA THR A 107 -1.80 -5.95 -1.59
C THR A 107 -2.25 -6.49 -0.24
N LEU A 108 -1.33 -6.76 0.68
CA LEU A 108 -1.65 -7.26 2.01
C LEU A 108 -2.49 -6.25 2.80
N TYR A 109 -2.12 -4.97 2.82
CA TYR A 109 -2.92 -3.93 3.49
C TYR A 109 -4.30 -3.78 2.85
N ASN A 110 -4.41 -3.84 1.53
CA ASN A 110 -5.70 -3.75 0.83
C ASN A 110 -6.61 -4.95 1.18
N ILE A 111 -6.06 -6.17 1.21
CA ILE A 111 -6.82 -7.37 1.62
C ILE A 111 -7.31 -7.24 3.06
N LEU A 112 -6.44 -6.81 3.99
CA LEU A 112 -6.81 -6.64 5.39
C LEU A 112 -7.88 -5.55 5.57
N ALA A 113 -7.75 -4.41 4.89
CA ALA A 113 -8.74 -3.34 4.90
C ALA A 113 -10.09 -3.80 4.31
N THR A 114 -10.05 -4.58 3.24
CA THR A 114 -11.25 -5.19 2.64
C THR A 114 -11.92 -6.14 3.62
N LEU A 115 -11.17 -7.06 4.24
CA LEU A 115 -11.71 -7.98 5.24
C LEU A 115 -12.28 -7.25 6.45
N ALA A 116 -11.61 -6.18 6.93
CA ALA A 116 -12.10 -5.33 8.00
C ALA A 116 -13.44 -4.68 7.65
N SER A 117 -13.61 -4.27 6.41
CA SER A 117 -14.83 -3.61 5.93
C SER A 117 -15.98 -4.59 5.74
N ILE A 118 -15.75 -5.71 5.05
CA ILE A 118 -16.80 -6.66 4.71
C ILE A 118 -17.26 -7.50 5.89
N ASN A 119 -16.40 -7.72 6.90
CA ASN A 119 -16.73 -8.43 8.13
C ASN A 119 -17.87 -7.76 8.92
N LEU A 120 -18.20 -6.51 8.62
CA LEU A 120 -19.36 -5.81 9.17
C LEU A 120 -20.70 -6.30 8.58
N TYR A 121 -20.68 -6.89 7.39
CA TYR A 121 -21.88 -7.16 6.61
C TYR A 121 -22.05 -8.64 6.28
N ILE A 122 -20.96 -9.40 6.25
CA ILE A 122 -20.99 -10.81 5.89
C ILE A 122 -20.12 -11.64 6.83
N ASP A 123 -20.49 -12.89 7.02
CA ASP A 123 -19.65 -13.86 7.72
C ASP A 123 -18.45 -14.24 6.85
N ILE A 124 -17.26 -13.87 7.31
CA ILE A 124 -15.99 -14.14 6.62
C ILE A 124 -15.76 -15.64 6.35
N LYS A 125 -16.33 -16.53 7.16
CA LYS A 125 -16.25 -17.99 6.96
C LYS A 125 -16.89 -18.46 5.65
N LYS A 126 -17.84 -17.68 5.12
CA LYS A 126 -18.54 -17.98 3.86
C LYS A 126 -17.75 -17.58 2.62
N LEU A 127 -16.65 -16.84 2.79
CA LEU A 127 -15.80 -16.45 1.67
C LEU A 127 -14.96 -17.63 1.17
N LYS A 128 -14.91 -17.80 -0.14
CA LYS A 128 -14.00 -18.78 -0.76
C LYS A 128 -12.54 -18.35 -0.56
N LYS A 129 -11.66 -19.32 -0.33
CA LYS A 129 -10.21 -19.07 -0.11
C LYS A 129 -9.53 -18.34 -1.28
N ASP A 130 -10.06 -18.47 -2.48
CA ASP A 130 -9.51 -17.93 -3.73
C ASP A 130 -10.07 -16.57 -4.13
N VAL A 131 -10.93 -15.96 -3.28
CA VAL A 131 -11.62 -14.69 -3.58
C VAL A 131 -10.65 -13.56 -3.98
N PHE A 132 -9.41 -13.57 -3.49
CA PHE A 132 -8.39 -12.59 -3.81
C PHE A 132 -7.41 -13.02 -4.92
N LEU A 133 -7.53 -14.25 -5.45
CA LEU A 133 -6.63 -14.72 -6.52
C LEU A 133 -6.88 -14.03 -7.86
N ASN A 134 -8.14 -13.78 -8.19
CA ASN A 134 -8.53 -13.22 -9.49
C ASN A 134 -8.60 -11.69 -9.48
N PHE A 135 -8.06 -11.06 -8.43
CA PHE A 135 -7.98 -9.61 -8.37
C PHE A 135 -6.97 -9.10 -9.41
N LYS A 136 -7.48 -8.46 -10.47
CA LYS A 136 -6.62 -7.80 -11.45
C LYS A 136 -6.15 -6.47 -10.90
N ILE A 137 -4.84 -6.30 -10.84
CA ILE A 137 -4.22 -5.01 -10.51
C ILE A 137 -4.51 -4.08 -11.70
N PRO A 138 -5.09 -2.88 -11.47
CA PRO A 138 -5.24 -1.90 -12.55
C PRO A 138 -3.87 -1.54 -13.15
N GLY A 139 -3.83 -1.32 -14.48
CA GLY A 139 -2.61 -0.96 -15.20
C GLY A 139 -1.85 0.20 -14.55
N GLY A 140 -0.53 0.17 -14.58
CA GLY A 140 0.33 1.17 -13.97
C GLY A 140 0.44 1.11 -12.45
N ARG A 141 0.01 0.01 -11.82
CA ARG A 141 0.05 -0.19 -10.35
C ARG A 141 0.78 -1.47 -9.94
N GLY A 142 1.88 -1.77 -10.61
CA GLY A 142 2.72 -2.93 -10.34
C GLY A 142 2.34 -4.16 -11.18
N ASP A 143 1.62 -3.98 -12.25
CA ASP A 143 1.36 -5.03 -13.22
C ASP A 143 2.65 -5.41 -13.94
N ILE A 144 2.80 -6.71 -14.17
CA ILE A 144 4.01 -7.29 -14.76
C ILE A 144 3.67 -7.82 -16.15
N SER A 145 4.40 -7.34 -17.15
CA SER A 145 4.26 -7.78 -18.54
C SER A 145 5.60 -8.25 -19.11
N LYS A 146 5.57 -9.23 -20.01
CA LYS A 146 6.74 -9.64 -20.77
C LYS A 146 6.77 -8.86 -22.09
N VAL A 147 7.80 -8.04 -22.25
CA VAL A 147 8.00 -7.21 -23.45
C VAL A 147 9.05 -7.86 -24.33
N LYS A 148 8.76 -7.95 -25.62
CA LYS A 148 9.75 -8.36 -26.64
C LYS A 148 10.20 -7.12 -27.39
N PHE A 149 11.50 -6.92 -27.49
CA PHE A 149 12.09 -5.85 -28.26
C PHE A 149 13.26 -6.38 -29.09
N LYS A 150 13.12 -6.34 -30.42
CA LYS A 150 14.05 -7.00 -31.34
C LYS A 150 14.20 -8.49 -30.93
N ASN A 151 15.41 -9.00 -30.79
CA ASN A 151 15.72 -10.40 -30.43
C ASN A 151 15.84 -10.62 -28.91
N LYS A 152 15.45 -9.64 -28.08
CA LYS A 152 15.53 -9.71 -26.61
C LYS A 152 14.15 -9.66 -25.99
N SER A 153 14.02 -10.21 -24.79
CA SER A 153 12.81 -10.05 -23.98
C SER A 153 13.18 -9.66 -22.55
N PHE A 154 12.32 -8.87 -21.92
CA PHE A 154 12.47 -8.47 -20.53
C PHE A 154 11.10 -8.41 -19.86
N PHE A 155 11.09 -8.38 -18.53
CA PHE A 155 9.88 -8.13 -17.76
C PHE A 155 9.80 -6.64 -17.42
N LEU A 156 8.68 -6.03 -17.74
CA LEU A 156 8.33 -4.67 -17.36
C LEU A 156 7.39 -4.73 -16.15
N ILE A 157 7.74 -4.00 -15.09
CA ILE A 157 6.86 -3.73 -13.95
C ILE A 157 6.42 -2.29 -14.09
N ASP A 158 5.14 -2.07 -14.34
CA ASP A 158 4.59 -0.73 -14.56
C ASP A 158 3.99 -0.16 -13.29
N GLU A 159 4.57 0.93 -12.76
CA GLU A 159 4.11 1.70 -11.59
C GLU A 159 3.80 3.16 -11.98
N SER A 160 3.47 3.41 -13.25
CA SER A 160 3.41 4.76 -13.82
C SER A 160 2.10 5.51 -13.60
N TYR A 161 1.04 4.86 -13.10
CA TYR A 161 -0.27 5.49 -12.95
C TYR A 161 -0.25 6.75 -12.08
N ASN A 162 0.40 6.70 -10.92
CA ASN A 162 0.60 7.83 -10.02
C ASN A 162 1.73 7.51 -9.04
N SER A 163 2.47 8.54 -8.62
CA SER A 163 3.58 8.38 -7.72
C SER A 163 3.53 9.38 -6.56
N ASN A 164 3.73 8.88 -5.34
CA ASN A 164 3.97 9.68 -4.15
C ASN A 164 5.14 9.09 -3.36
N PRO A 165 5.73 9.81 -2.39
CA PRO A 165 6.93 9.35 -1.69
C PRO A 165 6.81 7.96 -1.05
N LEU A 166 5.64 7.61 -0.52
CA LEU A 166 5.43 6.30 0.12
C LEU A 166 5.26 5.19 -0.92
N SER A 167 4.45 5.41 -1.96
CA SER A 167 4.24 4.41 -3.02
C SER A 167 5.52 4.15 -3.79
N LEU A 168 6.27 5.19 -4.15
CA LEU A 168 7.54 5.07 -4.87
C LEU A 168 8.59 4.32 -4.03
N LYS A 169 8.73 4.67 -2.74
CA LYS A 169 9.60 3.92 -1.82
C LYS A 169 9.22 2.44 -1.80
N THR A 170 7.94 2.13 -1.65
CA THR A 170 7.46 0.74 -1.58
C THR A 170 7.71 0.00 -2.91
N ALA A 171 7.49 0.65 -4.05
CA ALA A 171 7.76 0.08 -5.37
C ALA A 171 9.25 -0.25 -5.56
N ILE A 172 10.15 0.68 -5.16
CA ILE A 172 11.61 0.46 -5.22
C ILE A 172 12.03 -0.70 -4.30
N GLU A 173 11.52 -0.75 -3.07
CA GLU A 173 11.81 -1.84 -2.12
C GLU A 173 11.31 -3.19 -2.65
N ASN A 174 10.09 -3.25 -3.19
CA ASN A 174 9.54 -4.47 -3.79
C ASN A 174 10.38 -4.92 -4.98
N PHE A 175 10.73 -4.01 -5.88
CA PHE A 175 11.57 -4.31 -7.05
C PHE A 175 12.97 -4.79 -6.64
N ASN A 176 13.57 -4.17 -5.63
CA ASN A 176 14.86 -4.63 -5.09
C ASN A 176 14.81 -6.07 -4.59
N ASN A 177 13.70 -6.47 -3.98
CA ASN A 177 13.51 -7.80 -3.36
C ASN A 177 13.12 -8.90 -4.36
N ILE A 178 12.84 -8.57 -5.63
CA ILE A 178 12.61 -9.60 -6.65
C ILE A 178 13.91 -10.37 -6.86
N GLU A 179 13.86 -11.69 -6.70
CA GLU A 179 14.99 -12.54 -7.01
C GLU A 179 15.24 -12.57 -8.53
N SER A 180 16.41 -12.17 -8.96
CA SER A 180 16.82 -12.18 -10.35
C SER A 180 18.13 -12.96 -10.49
N LYS A 181 18.02 -14.27 -10.66
CA LYS A 181 19.19 -15.08 -11.05
C LYS A 181 19.61 -14.67 -12.47
N ASN A 182 20.82 -14.13 -12.62
CA ASN A 182 21.43 -13.74 -13.91
C ASN A 182 20.72 -12.63 -14.70
N SER A 183 19.80 -11.87 -14.10
CA SER A 183 19.13 -10.74 -14.76
C SER A 183 19.54 -9.41 -14.15
N LYS A 184 19.77 -8.41 -15.01
CA LYS A 184 20.03 -7.03 -14.57
C LYS A 184 18.72 -6.31 -14.26
N LYS A 185 18.74 -5.46 -13.25
CA LYS A 185 17.63 -4.61 -12.83
C LYS A 185 17.85 -3.18 -13.31
N TYR A 186 16.89 -2.68 -14.05
CA TYR A 186 16.87 -1.30 -14.54
C TYR A 186 15.66 -0.58 -13.94
N LEU A 187 15.86 0.63 -13.43
CA LEU A 187 14.81 1.45 -12.84
C LEU A 187 14.68 2.75 -13.65
N VAL A 188 13.46 3.10 -14.02
CA VAL A 188 13.14 4.37 -14.66
C VAL A 188 12.26 5.18 -13.72
N LEU A 189 12.68 6.37 -13.34
CA LEU A 189 11.98 7.22 -12.39
C LEU A 189 11.55 8.54 -13.06
N GLY A 190 10.32 8.92 -12.86
CA GLY A 190 9.77 10.22 -13.19
C GLY A 190 9.58 11.12 -11.97
N ASP A 191 9.21 12.39 -12.20
CA ASP A 191 8.86 13.30 -11.12
C ASP A 191 7.59 12.82 -10.39
N MET A 192 7.60 12.93 -9.06
CA MET A 192 6.39 12.86 -8.25
C MET A 192 5.66 14.19 -8.33
N LEU A 193 4.46 14.17 -8.89
CA LEU A 193 3.65 15.38 -9.07
C LEU A 193 2.89 15.76 -7.79
N GLU A 194 2.34 16.98 -7.77
CA GLU A 194 1.46 17.51 -6.72
C GLU A 194 2.08 17.58 -5.30
N LEU A 195 3.40 17.60 -5.19
CA LEU A 195 4.11 17.75 -3.92
C LEU A 195 4.31 19.21 -3.50
N GLY A 196 4.17 20.17 -4.43
CA GLY A 196 4.35 21.60 -4.18
C GLY A 196 5.73 21.92 -3.57
N LYS A 197 5.75 22.68 -2.48
CA LYS A 197 6.99 23.05 -1.77
C LYS A 197 7.78 21.86 -1.20
N HIS A 198 7.17 20.70 -1.11
CA HIS A 198 7.80 19.48 -0.60
C HIS A 198 8.57 18.71 -1.67
N SER A 199 8.45 19.08 -2.98
CA SER A 199 9.01 18.34 -4.11
C SER A 199 10.49 18.05 -3.95
N ILE A 200 11.33 19.05 -3.83
CA ILE A 200 12.81 18.87 -3.75
C ILE A 200 13.18 17.93 -2.60
N LYS A 201 12.65 18.21 -1.40
CA LYS A 201 12.93 17.39 -0.20
C LYS A 201 12.54 15.92 -0.40
N GLN A 202 11.38 15.66 -0.97
CA GLN A 202 10.88 14.31 -1.15
C GLN A 202 11.63 13.55 -2.25
N HIS A 203 12.01 14.21 -3.36
CA HIS A 203 12.84 13.60 -4.39
C HIS A 203 14.25 13.27 -3.88
N LYS A 204 14.89 14.16 -3.10
CA LYS A 204 16.18 13.86 -2.45
C LYS A 204 16.13 12.66 -1.50
N LEU A 205 15.00 12.39 -0.87
CA LEU A 205 14.84 11.18 -0.05
C LEU A 205 14.82 9.90 -0.88
N ILE A 206 14.32 9.95 -2.13
CA ILE A 206 14.30 8.78 -3.02
C ILE A 206 15.72 8.35 -3.40
N SER A 207 16.64 9.28 -3.65
CA SER A 207 18.04 8.94 -3.95
C SER A 207 18.68 8.13 -2.82
N LYS A 208 18.40 8.48 -1.56
CA LYS A 208 18.89 7.72 -0.39
C LYS A 208 18.34 6.31 -0.31
N ILE A 209 17.13 6.08 -0.83
CA ILE A 209 16.50 4.75 -0.88
C ILE A 209 17.14 3.94 -1.99
N VAL A 210 17.25 4.51 -3.19
CA VAL A 210 17.85 3.86 -4.36
C VAL A 210 19.29 3.43 -4.08
N ASN A 211 20.10 4.29 -3.46
CA ASN A 211 21.51 4.00 -3.13
C ASN A 211 21.69 2.82 -2.15
N LYS A 212 20.63 2.38 -1.46
CA LYS A 212 20.65 1.18 -0.59
C LYS A 212 20.19 -0.09 -1.29
N THR A 213 19.88 -0.03 -2.59
CA THR A 213 19.38 -1.16 -3.37
C THR A 213 20.50 -1.84 -4.17
N LYS A 214 20.20 -3.04 -4.67
CA LYS A 214 21.05 -3.78 -5.62
C LYS A 214 20.59 -3.57 -7.08
N ILE A 215 20.02 -2.41 -7.39
CA ILE A 215 19.58 -2.06 -8.75
C ILE A 215 20.80 -1.71 -9.59
N ASN A 216 20.91 -2.28 -10.78
CA ASN A 216 22.11 -2.14 -11.61
C ASN A 216 22.22 -0.74 -12.25
N GLN A 217 21.10 -0.16 -12.65
CA GLN A 217 21.10 1.14 -13.31
C GLN A 217 19.77 1.87 -13.10
N VAL A 218 19.85 3.18 -12.95
CA VAL A 218 18.70 4.07 -12.75
C VAL A 218 18.71 5.15 -13.82
N TYR A 219 17.59 5.32 -14.47
CA TYR A 219 17.33 6.41 -15.41
C TYR A 219 16.32 7.37 -14.79
N VAL A 220 16.53 8.66 -14.94
CA VAL A 220 15.66 9.70 -14.39
C VAL A 220 15.15 10.62 -15.49
N VAL A 221 13.84 10.91 -15.45
CA VAL A 221 13.16 11.81 -16.38
C VAL A 221 12.32 12.79 -15.57
N GLY A 222 12.65 14.06 -15.63
CA GLY A 222 11.94 15.10 -14.91
C GLY A 222 12.85 16.22 -14.42
N LYS A 223 12.26 17.19 -13.74
CA LYS A 223 12.95 18.35 -13.17
C LYS A 223 13.47 18.06 -11.76
N TYR A 224 12.61 17.52 -10.91
CA TYR A 224 12.89 17.34 -9.47
C TYR A 224 13.58 16.03 -9.14
N ILE A 225 13.37 14.98 -9.95
CA ILE A 225 13.98 13.66 -9.71
C ILE A 225 15.49 13.64 -10.01
N LYS A 226 16.00 14.64 -10.69
CA LYS A 226 17.44 14.82 -11.00
C LYS A 226 18.23 15.38 -9.82
N GLU A 227 17.57 15.97 -8.82
CA GLU A 227 18.16 16.56 -7.60
C GLU A 227 18.65 15.48 -6.60
#